data_6597ded17d549c080c7ca9fda41e7152
#
_entry.id   6597ded17d549c080c7ca9fda41e7152
#
_cell.length_a   1.000
_cell.length_b   1.000
_cell.length_c   1.000
_cell.angle_alpha   90.00
_cell.angle_beta   90.00
_cell.angle_gamma   90.00
#
_symmetry.space_group_name_H-M   'P 1'
#
loop_
_entity.id
_entity.type
_entity.pdbx_description
1 polymer ?
#
loop_
_entity_poly.entity_id
_entity_poly.type
_entity_poly.pdbx_seq_one_letter_code
_entity_poly.pdbx_strand_id
1 'polypeptide(L)'
;AQAQMAKKYGVEGFMYWHYWFGNGKRLLERPFDEVLESGKPDFPFCLGWANHSWTTKTWTATGQFQSNKMIAEQLYPGDEDYINHFSYCLKAFKDSRYIKVDGKPFYLIYSPKDIPDVEHFISLWNDLAKQNGFPGIHFVALASGQIETMESYLDKGFDAIAPAYLWRAQESLSGGHLWYSLMHKL
;
A
#
# COMPACT_ATOMS: atom_id res chain seq x y z
N ALA A 1 -6.35 -1.58 23.98
CA ALA A 1 -6.70 -3.02 23.91
C ALA A 1 -6.09 -3.71 22.70
N GLN A 2 -6.40 -3.30 21.44
CA GLN A 2 -5.91 -3.98 20.20
C GLN A 2 -4.39 -4.02 20.11
N ALA A 3 -3.69 -2.89 20.28
CA ALA A 3 -2.23 -2.83 20.22
C ALA A 3 -1.55 -3.70 21.30
N GLN A 4 -2.11 -3.76 22.50
CA GLN A 4 -1.61 -4.63 23.56
C GLN A 4 -1.77 -6.12 23.23
N MET A 5 -2.90 -6.47 22.59
CA MET A 5 -3.13 -7.83 22.11
C MET A 5 -2.16 -8.17 20.98
N ALA A 6 -2.01 -7.29 20.00
CA ALA A 6 -1.08 -7.43 18.89
C ALA A 6 0.34 -7.69 19.39
N LYS A 7 0.85 -6.85 20.30
CA LYS A 7 2.17 -7.01 20.93
C LYS A 7 2.32 -8.35 21.65
N LYS A 8 1.28 -8.79 22.38
CA LYS A 8 1.29 -10.08 23.10
C LYS A 8 1.46 -11.27 22.15
N TYR A 9 0.96 -11.16 20.93
CA TYR A 9 1.02 -12.22 19.91
C TYR A 9 2.11 -12.00 18.84
N GLY A 10 3.11 -11.15 19.12
CA GLY A 10 4.28 -10.97 18.26
C GLY A 10 4.05 -10.08 17.04
N VAL A 11 2.94 -9.31 17.00
CA VAL A 11 2.74 -8.28 15.97
C VAL A 11 3.45 -7.01 16.42
N GLU A 12 4.35 -6.49 15.59
CA GLU A 12 5.24 -5.39 15.94
C GLU A 12 4.75 -4.02 15.49
N GLY A 13 3.77 -3.95 14.59
CA GLY A 13 3.20 -2.70 14.10
C GLY A 13 1.92 -2.88 13.31
N PHE A 14 1.23 -1.79 13.02
CA PHE A 14 0.03 -1.76 12.20
C PHE A 14 0.29 -1.04 10.89
N MET A 15 -0.27 -1.53 9.80
CA MET A 15 -0.40 -0.77 8.57
C MET A 15 -1.82 -0.20 8.50
N TYR A 16 -1.93 1.12 8.35
CA TYR A 16 -3.20 1.78 8.10
C TYR A 16 -3.41 1.95 6.61
N TRP A 17 -4.55 1.48 6.10
CA TRP A 17 -4.96 1.81 4.75
C TRP A 17 -5.27 3.30 4.66
N HIS A 18 -4.65 3.96 3.72
CA HIS A 18 -4.79 5.37 3.41
C HIS A 18 -5.45 5.50 2.04
N TYR A 19 -6.44 6.37 1.95
CA TYR A 19 -7.27 6.53 0.76
C TYR A 19 -7.16 7.96 0.25
N TRP A 20 -6.33 8.15 -0.76
CA TRP A 20 -6.16 9.40 -1.49
C TRP A 20 -6.60 9.16 -2.93
N PHE A 21 -7.73 9.78 -3.33
CA PHE A 21 -8.36 9.57 -4.63
C PHE A 21 -7.96 10.60 -5.69
N GLY A 22 -7.01 11.47 -5.41
CA GLY A 22 -6.63 12.60 -6.23
C GLY A 22 -7.42 13.87 -5.91
N ASN A 23 -6.87 15.03 -6.33
CA ASN A 23 -7.42 16.36 -6.05
C ASN A 23 -7.74 16.61 -4.57
N GLY A 24 -6.93 16.06 -3.67
CA GLY A 24 -7.12 16.20 -2.22
C GLY A 24 -8.30 15.41 -1.65
N LYS A 25 -9.01 14.60 -2.46
CA LYS A 25 -10.15 13.80 -2.01
C LYS A 25 -9.68 12.62 -1.19
N ARG A 26 -10.11 12.56 0.08
CA ARG A 26 -9.83 11.47 1.02
C ARG A 26 -11.12 10.83 1.51
N LEU A 27 -11.06 9.57 1.88
CA LEU A 27 -12.15 8.86 2.52
C LEU A 27 -11.59 7.97 3.64
N LEU A 28 -12.38 7.74 4.69
CA LEU A 28 -12.03 6.92 5.85
C LEU A 28 -10.73 7.36 6.56
N GLU A 29 -10.37 8.64 6.47
CA GLU A 29 -9.16 9.22 7.05
C GLU A 29 -9.19 9.29 8.57
N ARG A 30 -10.39 9.45 9.16
CA ARG A 30 -10.57 9.71 10.58
C ARG A 30 -9.84 8.74 11.53
N PRO A 31 -9.88 7.41 11.35
CA PRO A 31 -9.19 6.50 12.27
C PRO A 31 -7.67 6.72 12.32
N PHE A 32 -7.07 7.04 11.17
CA PHE A 32 -5.65 7.32 11.08
C PHE A 32 -5.30 8.72 11.62
N ASP A 33 -6.07 9.74 11.25
CA ASP A 33 -5.88 11.11 11.73
C ASP A 33 -5.96 11.15 13.27
N GLU A 34 -6.92 10.44 13.90
CA GLU A 34 -7.02 10.33 15.35
C GLU A 34 -5.81 9.64 16.01
N VAL A 35 -5.25 8.60 15.37
CA VAL A 35 -4.03 7.93 15.85
C VAL A 35 -2.83 8.89 15.82
N LEU A 36 -2.73 9.67 14.77
CA LEU A 36 -1.64 10.64 14.59
C LEU A 36 -1.76 11.80 15.58
N GLU A 37 -2.95 12.40 15.72
CA GLU A 37 -3.21 13.54 16.58
C GLU A 37 -3.14 13.21 18.07
N SER A 38 -3.72 12.07 18.47
CA SER A 38 -3.74 11.66 19.88
C SER A 38 -2.42 11.09 20.39
N GLY A 39 -1.53 10.66 19.48
CA GLY A 39 -0.33 9.90 19.85
C GLY A 39 -0.65 8.47 20.35
N LYS A 40 -1.89 7.98 20.18
CA LYS A 40 -2.34 6.69 20.72
C LYS A 40 -2.98 5.82 19.62
N PRO A 41 -2.74 4.48 19.67
CA PRO A 41 -1.87 3.79 20.63
C PRO A 41 -0.40 4.14 20.42
N ASP A 42 0.39 4.07 21.48
CA ASP A 42 1.86 4.08 21.40
C ASP A 42 2.30 2.71 20.85
N PHE A 43 2.24 2.59 19.52
CA PHE A 43 2.52 1.36 18.80
C PHE A 43 3.00 1.70 17.39
N PRO A 44 4.02 1.00 16.86
CA PRO A 44 4.54 1.29 15.53
C PRO A 44 3.49 1.17 14.44
N PHE A 45 3.57 2.05 13.44
CA PHE A 45 2.66 2.01 12.30
C PHE A 45 3.31 2.48 10.99
N CYS A 46 2.69 2.12 9.89
CA CYS A 46 2.99 2.64 8.56
C CYS A 46 1.70 2.87 7.76
N LEU A 47 1.83 3.47 6.58
CA LEU A 47 0.74 3.68 5.64
C LEU A 47 0.83 2.74 4.45
N GLY A 48 -0.35 2.31 3.98
CA GLY A 48 -0.52 1.67 2.68
C GLY A 48 -1.53 2.45 1.84
N TRP A 49 -1.14 2.94 0.68
CA TRP A 49 -2.04 3.64 -0.23
C TRP A 49 -2.90 2.65 -1.00
N ALA A 50 -4.20 2.63 -0.69
CA ALA A 50 -5.20 1.83 -1.39
C ALA A 50 -5.68 2.57 -2.65
N ASN A 51 -4.79 2.68 -3.63
CA ASN A 51 -4.95 3.45 -4.86
C ASN A 51 -5.80 2.75 -5.91
N HIS A 52 -7.07 2.48 -5.60
CA HIS A 52 -8.02 1.88 -6.53
C HIS A 52 -9.40 2.51 -6.41
N SER A 53 -10.13 2.55 -7.51
CA SER A 53 -11.51 3.05 -7.55
C SER A 53 -12.46 2.13 -6.79
N TRP A 54 -13.46 2.72 -6.13
CA TRP A 54 -14.49 1.98 -5.43
C TRP A 54 -15.77 1.92 -6.24
N THR A 55 -16.30 0.71 -6.35
CA THR A 55 -17.57 0.44 -7.01
C THR A 55 -18.48 -0.39 -6.11
N THR A 56 -19.79 -0.19 -6.23
CA THR A 56 -20.75 -1.11 -5.63
C THR A 56 -20.67 -2.45 -6.36
N LYS A 57 -20.72 -3.55 -5.60
CA LYS A 57 -20.98 -4.88 -6.16
C LYS A 57 -22.38 -5.25 -5.76
N THR A 58 -23.36 -5.01 -6.67
CA THR A 58 -24.75 -5.41 -6.46
C THR A 58 -24.98 -6.81 -7.02
N TRP A 59 -25.57 -7.67 -6.19
CA TRP A 59 -25.89 -9.05 -6.50
C TRP A 59 -27.39 -9.23 -6.43
N THR A 60 -27.98 -10.02 -7.34
CA THR A 60 -29.37 -10.44 -7.22
C THR A 60 -29.54 -11.41 -6.04
N ALA A 61 -30.78 -11.62 -5.60
CA ALA A 61 -31.11 -12.63 -4.58
C ALA A 61 -30.69 -14.06 -5.00
N THR A 62 -30.49 -14.30 -6.29
CA THR A 62 -30.03 -15.58 -6.87
C THR A 62 -28.50 -15.63 -7.03
N GLY A 63 -27.74 -14.62 -6.56
CA GLY A 63 -26.28 -14.58 -6.62
C GLY A 63 -25.70 -14.15 -7.97
N GLN A 64 -26.51 -13.64 -8.90
CA GLN A 64 -26.03 -13.11 -10.18
C GLN A 64 -25.57 -11.66 -10.02
N PHE A 65 -24.45 -11.31 -10.65
CA PHE A 65 -23.92 -9.94 -10.66
C PHE A 65 -24.86 -9.03 -11.48
N GLN A 66 -25.25 -7.88 -10.89
CA GLN A 66 -26.25 -7.00 -11.49
C GLN A 66 -25.65 -5.71 -12.08
N SER A 67 -24.78 -5.01 -11.35
CA SER A 67 -24.14 -3.79 -11.86
C SER A 67 -23.01 -3.30 -10.95
N ASN A 68 -22.08 -2.52 -11.51
CA ASN A 68 -21.11 -1.71 -10.77
C ASN A 68 -21.46 -0.22 -10.89
N LYS A 69 -21.77 0.42 -9.77
CA LYS A 69 -21.87 1.89 -9.72
C LYS A 69 -20.59 2.44 -9.11
N MET A 70 -19.96 3.43 -9.75
CA MET A 70 -18.83 4.13 -9.19
C MET A 70 -19.22 4.84 -7.89
N ILE A 71 -18.48 4.59 -6.80
CA ILE A 71 -18.60 5.27 -5.51
C ILE A 71 -17.54 6.36 -5.40
N ALA A 72 -16.30 6.00 -5.67
CA ALA A 72 -15.17 6.93 -5.67
C ALA A 72 -14.19 6.49 -6.77
N GLU A 73 -13.88 7.40 -7.67
CA GLU A 73 -12.91 7.18 -8.73
C GLU A 73 -11.51 7.56 -8.23
N GLN A 74 -10.53 6.69 -8.49
CA GLN A 74 -9.11 6.98 -8.27
C GLN A 74 -8.60 7.77 -9.47
N LEU A 75 -8.10 8.96 -9.20
CA LEU A 75 -7.49 9.85 -10.19
C LEU A 75 -6.01 10.03 -9.90
N TYR A 76 -5.24 10.35 -10.94
CA TYR A 76 -3.82 10.68 -10.87
C TYR A 76 -3.58 12.00 -11.61
N PRO A 77 -3.89 13.15 -10.97
CA PRO A 77 -3.90 14.45 -11.66
C PRO A 77 -2.50 15.00 -12.00
N GLY A 78 -1.43 14.35 -11.54
CA GLY A 78 -0.05 14.74 -11.80
C GLY A 78 0.65 15.33 -10.58
N ASP A 79 1.76 16.04 -10.83
CA ASP A 79 2.75 16.42 -9.82
C ASP A 79 2.20 17.25 -8.68
N GLU A 80 1.34 18.22 -8.96
CA GLU A 80 0.75 19.06 -7.90
C GLU A 80 -0.03 18.22 -6.89
N ASP A 81 -0.81 17.24 -7.37
CA ASP A 81 -1.54 16.33 -6.49
C ASP A 81 -0.59 15.37 -5.75
N TYR A 82 0.46 14.88 -6.40
CA TYR A 82 1.47 14.04 -5.76
C TYR A 82 2.22 14.79 -4.65
N ILE A 83 2.52 16.08 -4.83
CA ILE A 83 3.13 16.95 -3.82
C ILE A 83 2.16 17.17 -2.64
N ASN A 84 0.90 17.43 -2.92
CA ASN A 84 -0.14 17.59 -1.89
C ASN A 84 -0.34 16.30 -1.10
N HIS A 85 -0.34 15.16 -1.77
CA HIS A 85 -0.44 13.84 -1.16
C HIS A 85 0.77 13.55 -0.25
N PHE A 86 1.99 13.80 -0.74
CA PHE A 86 3.20 13.69 0.07
C PHE A 86 3.14 14.58 1.31
N SER A 87 2.72 15.84 1.15
CA SER A 87 2.63 16.82 2.22
C SER A 87 1.66 16.38 3.32
N TYR A 88 0.56 15.72 2.96
CA TYR A 88 -0.34 15.09 3.91
C TYR A 88 0.34 13.94 4.66
N CYS A 89 1.02 13.04 3.96
CA CYS A 89 1.72 11.91 4.57
C CYS A 89 2.92 12.32 5.41
N LEU A 90 3.54 13.47 5.13
CA LEU A 90 4.75 13.95 5.80
C LEU A 90 4.60 14.07 7.32
N LYS A 91 3.41 14.44 7.81
CA LYS A 91 3.13 14.49 9.26
C LYS A 91 3.30 13.11 9.90
N ALA A 92 2.83 12.07 9.21
CA ALA A 92 2.99 10.70 9.66
C ALA A 92 4.45 10.25 9.58
N PHE A 93 5.16 10.54 8.49
CA PHE A 93 6.57 10.18 8.32
C PHE A 93 7.48 10.77 9.42
N LYS A 94 7.12 11.94 9.95
CA LYS A 94 7.84 12.60 11.07
C LYS A 94 7.47 12.05 12.44
N ASP A 95 6.41 11.27 12.59
CA ASP A 95 6.04 10.63 13.85
C ASP A 95 7.11 9.61 14.27
N SER A 96 7.48 9.60 15.54
CA SER A 96 8.50 8.69 16.07
C SER A 96 8.08 7.21 16.01
N ARG A 97 6.78 6.94 15.98
CA ARG A 97 6.21 5.58 15.86
C ARG A 97 6.17 5.08 14.42
N TYR A 98 6.42 5.97 13.43
CA TYR A 98 6.34 5.56 12.02
C TYR A 98 7.44 4.58 11.66
N ILE A 99 7.08 3.45 11.06
CA ILE A 99 8.03 2.41 10.66
C ILE A 99 8.94 2.92 9.54
N LYS A 100 10.25 2.78 9.73
CA LYS A 100 11.28 3.17 8.78
C LYS A 100 12.25 2.01 8.53
N VAL A 101 12.72 1.90 7.31
CA VAL A 101 13.79 0.97 6.90
C VAL A 101 14.98 1.80 6.47
N ASP A 102 16.11 1.65 7.13
CA ASP A 102 17.34 2.45 6.89
C ASP A 102 17.07 3.97 6.88
N GLY A 103 16.20 4.43 7.78
CA GLY A 103 15.81 5.83 7.89
C GLY A 103 14.75 6.30 6.87
N LYS A 104 14.42 5.50 5.87
CA LYS A 104 13.36 5.78 4.89
C LYS A 104 12.00 5.40 5.45
N PRO A 105 10.98 6.28 5.47
CA PRO A 105 9.61 5.91 5.81
C PRO A 105 9.10 4.76 4.92
N PHE A 106 8.53 3.72 5.53
CA PHE A 106 7.90 2.61 4.82
C PHE A 106 6.59 3.07 4.17
N TYR A 107 6.39 2.82 2.88
CA TYR A 107 5.17 3.18 2.19
C TYR A 107 4.74 2.11 1.20
N LEU A 108 3.58 1.48 1.45
CA LEU A 108 3.05 0.44 0.59
C LEU A 108 2.09 1.01 -0.44
N ILE A 109 2.20 0.56 -1.69
CA ILE A 109 1.27 0.88 -2.78
C ILE A 109 0.49 -0.38 -3.16
N TYR A 110 -0.85 -0.29 -3.07
CA TYR A 110 -1.74 -1.43 -3.32
C TYR A 110 -1.77 -1.87 -4.78
N SER A 111 -1.86 -0.93 -5.71
CA SER A 111 -1.91 -1.19 -7.16
C SER A 111 -0.90 -0.32 -7.92
N PRO A 112 0.40 -0.68 -7.87
CA PRO A 112 1.44 0.11 -8.53
C PRO A 112 1.22 0.30 -10.03
N LYS A 113 0.65 -0.71 -10.69
CA LYS A 113 0.37 -0.72 -12.14
C LYS A 113 -0.66 0.32 -12.58
N ASP A 114 -1.51 0.80 -11.64
CA ASP A 114 -2.56 1.75 -11.94
C ASP A 114 -2.05 3.20 -11.91
N ILE A 115 -0.83 3.44 -11.40
CA ILE A 115 -0.17 4.75 -11.45
C ILE A 115 0.41 4.93 -12.86
N PRO A 116 0.01 5.96 -13.64
CA PRO A 116 0.38 6.10 -15.05
C PRO A 116 1.90 6.16 -15.30
N ASP A 117 2.64 6.86 -14.44
CA ASP A 117 4.09 6.94 -14.45
C ASP A 117 4.62 6.73 -13.02
N VAL A 118 4.68 5.47 -12.63
CA VAL A 118 5.07 5.10 -11.27
C VAL A 118 6.54 5.42 -10.96
N GLU A 119 7.42 5.36 -11.96
CA GLU A 119 8.85 5.69 -11.80
C GLU A 119 9.01 7.18 -11.52
N HIS A 120 8.28 8.03 -12.22
CA HIS A 120 8.25 9.47 -11.96
C HIS A 120 7.67 9.78 -10.56
N PHE A 121 6.56 9.14 -10.18
CA PHE A 121 5.97 9.27 -8.85
C PHE A 121 6.99 8.93 -7.74
N ILE A 122 7.69 7.80 -7.87
CA ILE A 122 8.72 7.34 -6.93
C ILE A 122 9.87 8.35 -6.86
N SER A 123 10.36 8.82 -8.01
CA SER A 123 11.44 9.80 -8.09
C SER A 123 11.05 11.10 -7.38
N LEU A 124 9.88 11.65 -7.70
CA LEU A 124 9.36 12.88 -7.09
C LEU A 124 9.24 12.77 -5.55
N TRP A 125 8.67 11.67 -5.06
CA TRP A 125 8.50 11.46 -3.63
C TRP A 125 9.84 11.24 -2.91
N ASN A 126 10.82 10.60 -3.53
CA ASN A 126 12.16 10.48 -3.00
C ASN A 126 12.85 11.84 -2.87
N ASP A 127 12.67 12.73 -3.84
CA ASP A 127 13.25 14.07 -3.78
C ASP A 127 12.57 14.94 -2.72
N LEU A 128 11.25 14.85 -2.60
CA LEU A 128 10.49 15.50 -1.52
C LEU A 128 10.92 14.97 -0.14
N ALA A 129 11.16 13.67 -0.01
CA ALA A 129 11.63 13.06 1.22
C ALA A 129 13.01 13.60 1.61
N LYS A 130 13.95 13.69 0.67
CA LYS A 130 15.31 14.25 0.90
C LYS A 130 15.23 15.71 1.32
N GLN A 131 14.38 16.53 0.70
CA GLN A 131 14.15 17.93 1.08
C GLN A 131 13.60 18.06 2.52
N ASN A 132 12.96 17.01 3.04
CA ASN A 132 12.38 16.97 4.39
C ASN A 132 13.24 16.18 5.41
N GLY A 133 14.50 15.86 5.06
CA GLY A 133 15.47 15.26 5.98
C GLY A 133 15.42 13.72 6.06
N PHE A 134 14.76 13.05 5.12
CA PHE A 134 14.80 11.59 4.98
C PHE A 134 15.77 11.18 3.86
N PRO A 135 16.37 9.97 3.89
CA PRO A 135 17.19 9.48 2.78
C PRO A 135 16.39 9.20 1.49
N GLY A 136 15.08 9.07 1.60
CA GLY A 136 14.10 8.72 0.58
C GLY A 136 12.88 8.09 1.24
N ILE A 137 12.05 7.42 0.45
CA ILE A 137 10.93 6.57 0.91
C ILE A 137 11.29 5.12 0.64
N HIS A 138 10.95 4.22 1.55
CA HIS A 138 11.04 2.77 1.32
C HIS A 138 9.72 2.30 0.70
N PHE A 139 9.68 2.24 -0.64
CA PHE A 139 8.50 1.84 -1.39
C PHE A 139 8.33 0.34 -1.45
N VAL A 140 7.12 -0.13 -1.12
CA VAL A 140 6.76 -1.54 -1.22
C VAL A 140 5.58 -1.71 -2.17
N ALA A 141 5.77 -2.52 -3.21
CA ALA A 141 4.72 -2.89 -4.14
C ALA A 141 3.88 -4.04 -3.58
N LEU A 142 2.56 -3.87 -3.43
CA LEU A 142 1.67 -5.01 -3.21
C LEU A 142 1.41 -5.68 -4.56
N ALA A 143 1.90 -6.89 -4.73
CA ALA A 143 1.85 -7.56 -6.02
C ALA A 143 0.89 -8.75 -6.00
N SER A 144 -0.02 -8.78 -6.98
CA SER A 144 -1.04 -9.83 -7.16
C SER A 144 -0.83 -10.66 -8.45
N GLY A 145 0.35 -10.60 -9.06
CA GLY A 145 0.69 -11.23 -10.33
C GLY A 145 1.53 -12.51 -10.20
N GLN A 146 2.09 -12.97 -11.32
CA GLN A 146 3.13 -13.99 -11.37
C GLN A 146 4.47 -13.41 -10.88
N ILE A 147 5.38 -14.24 -10.39
CA ILE A 147 6.66 -13.82 -9.79
C ILE A 147 7.48 -12.98 -10.78
N GLU A 148 7.56 -13.41 -12.04
CA GLU A 148 8.30 -12.70 -13.09
C GLU A 148 7.76 -11.27 -13.37
N THR A 149 6.44 -11.09 -13.18
CA THR A 149 5.82 -9.76 -13.28
C THR A 149 6.06 -8.93 -12.01
N MET A 150 6.29 -9.58 -10.88
CA MET A 150 6.57 -8.91 -9.61
C MET A 150 7.98 -8.31 -9.60
N GLU A 151 8.98 -9.05 -10.10
CA GLU A 151 10.37 -8.57 -10.15
C GLU A 151 10.51 -7.26 -10.94
N SER A 152 9.65 -7.03 -11.95
CA SER A 152 9.63 -5.79 -12.71
C SER A 152 9.34 -4.54 -11.87
N TYR A 153 8.77 -4.66 -10.66
CA TYR A 153 8.58 -3.51 -9.77
C TYR A 153 9.88 -3.03 -9.14
N LEU A 154 10.86 -3.93 -8.91
CA LEU A 154 12.18 -3.53 -8.42
C LEU A 154 12.90 -2.66 -9.44
N ASP A 155 12.77 -3.01 -10.74
CA ASP A 155 13.35 -2.22 -11.84
C ASP A 155 12.71 -0.83 -11.95
N LYS A 156 11.48 -0.66 -11.45
CA LYS A 156 10.75 0.62 -11.41
C LYS A 156 11.03 1.45 -10.16
N GLY A 157 11.98 1.04 -9.32
CA GLY A 157 12.42 1.80 -8.16
C GLY A 157 11.72 1.46 -6.85
N PHE A 158 10.92 0.38 -6.78
CA PHE A 158 10.46 -0.15 -5.51
C PHE A 158 11.62 -0.82 -4.76
N ASP A 159 11.66 -0.65 -3.43
CA ASP A 159 12.67 -1.27 -2.57
C ASP A 159 12.30 -2.72 -2.21
N ALA A 160 11.02 -3.06 -2.22
CA ALA A 160 10.54 -4.40 -1.88
C ALA A 160 9.17 -4.72 -2.52
N ILE A 161 8.83 -6.01 -2.48
CA ILE A 161 7.56 -6.54 -2.98
C ILE A 161 6.88 -7.34 -1.87
N ALA A 162 5.60 -7.04 -1.61
CA ALA A 162 4.74 -7.82 -0.74
C ALA A 162 3.75 -8.63 -1.59
N PRO A 163 3.79 -9.97 -1.56
CA PRO A 163 2.81 -10.76 -2.29
C PRO A 163 1.42 -10.63 -1.64
N ALA A 164 0.40 -10.35 -2.46
CA ALA A 164 -0.98 -10.18 -1.98
C ALA A 164 -1.62 -11.48 -1.49
N TYR A 165 -1.05 -12.64 -1.83
CA TYR A 165 -1.62 -13.94 -1.55
C TYR A 165 -0.69 -14.80 -0.69
N LEU A 166 -1.07 -15.01 0.56
CA LEU A 166 -0.31 -15.82 1.54
C LEU A 166 -0.12 -17.28 1.07
N TRP A 167 -1.09 -17.84 0.34
CA TRP A 167 -1.04 -19.20 -0.16
C TRP A 167 0.10 -19.43 -1.17
N ARG A 168 0.49 -18.40 -1.94
CA ARG A 168 1.65 -18.49 -2.84
C ARG A 168 2.98 -18.56 -2.10
N ALA A 169 3.11 -17.84 -0.99
CA ALA A 169 4.27 -17.96 -0.13
C ALA A 169 4.35 -19.37 0.49
N GLN A 170 3.21 -19.95 0.85
CA GLN A 170 3.13 -21.29 1.37
C GLN A 170 3.48 -22.36 0.30
N GLU A 171 3.05 -22.19 -0.94
CA GLU A 171 3.41 -23.07 -2.06
C GLU A 171 4.93 -23.01 -2.35
N SER A 172 5.55 -21.84 -2.32
CA SER A 172 6.99 -21.71 -2.53
C SER A 172 7.82 -22.38 -1.42
N LEU A 173 7.34 -22.34 -0.19
CA LEU A 173 7.98 -22.99 0.96
C LEU A 173 7.77 -24.50 0.99
N SER A 174 6.66 -25.00 0.44
CA SER A 174 6.33 -26.43 0.41
C SER A 174 6.87 -27.20 -0.79
N GLY A 175 7.60 -26.54 -1.71
CA GLY A 175 8.10 -27.16 -2.95
C GLY A 175 7.00 -27.43 -3.99
N GLY A 176 5.80 -26.93 -3.76
CA GLY A 176 4.61 -27.13 -4.61
C GLY A 176 4.70 -26.55 -6.02
N HIS A 177 5.72 -25.76 -6.32
CA HIS A 177 5.96 -25.22 -7.66
C HIS A 177 6.16 -26.30 -8.74
N LEU A 178 6.65 -27.48 -8.37
CA LEU A 178 6.82 -28.61 -9.30
C LEU A 178 5.47 -29.22 -9.70
N TRP A 179 4.50 -29.27 -8.78
CA TRP A 179 3.17 -29.85 -9.03
C TRP A 179 2.31 -28.96 -9.94
N TYR A 180 2.32 -27.65 -9.72
CA TYR A 180 1.51 -26.72 -10.50
C TYR A 180 2.00 -26.59 -11.95
N SER A 181 3.31 -26.63 -12.18
CA SER A 181 3.88 -26.59 -13.53
C SER A 181 3.69 -27.91 -14.30
N LEU A 182 3.52 -29.03 -13.61
CA LEU A 182 3.22 -30.34 -14.22
C LEU A 182 1.74 -30.46 -14.63
N MET A 183 0.82 -29.90 -13.84
CA MET A 183 -0.63 -29.96 -14.12
C MET A 183 -1.10 -29.01 -15.24
N HIS A 184 -0.32 -27.98 -15.58
CA HIS A 184 -0.65 -27.04 -16.65
C HIS A 184 0.12 -27.29 -17.97
N LYS A 185 0.90 -28.38 -18.05
CA LYS A 185 1.59 -28.84 -19.26
C LYS A 185 0.96 -30.10 -19.87
N LEU A 186 -0.16 -30.58 -19.33
CA LEU A 186 -1.04 -31.61 -19.90
C LEU A 186 -2.35 -31.00 -20.37
#